data_5714d8963078d67e14d455fbf542f328
#
_entry.id   5714d8963078d67e14d455fbf542f328
#
_cell.length_a   1.000
_cell.length_b   1.000
_cell.length_c   1.000
_cell.angle_alpha   90.00
_cell.angle_beta   90.00
_cell.angle_gamma   90.00
#
_symmetry.space_group_name_H-M   'P 1'
#
loop_
_entity.id
_entity.type
_entity.pdbx_description
1 polymer ?
#
loop_
_entity_poly.entity_id
_entity_poly.type
_entity_poly.pdbx_seq_one_letter_code
_entity_poly.pdbx_strand_id
1 'polypeptide(L)'
;MHESVASSWAGPLQGIRVLDFTRVLAGPSASLALADLGAEVLKIEPPGTGDETRLFPPFRESVSHYFLSVNRGKKSIVVDLKTEAGVALVKDLSAQCDILIENYRPGVMDRLGLGYAALSAVNPGLIYCAISGFGMTGPLRDLPSFDIVLQALSGALSVNGEAGRAPTKLGIPLGDLVGGINGPMGILAALYERSVTGRGRLIDVSLLDGLIGMLGYLAQLAFFTGDDPKPQGSEHPNLVPYGIFPAQDGSIVIACLMNSFWQRICEAFGQPQWLADPRFETIEKRRDNRRLVNEMISELTRQKPVNELAALFAQHQVPHAPILGIQEALGSPQAVAREMVVETDHQLLGKIPKIGRAHV
;
A
#
# COMPACT_ATOMS: atom_id res chain seq x y z
N MET A 1 -26.70 25.13 -7.22
CA MET A 1 -27.47 24.46 -6.15
C MET A 1 -27.51 22.99 -6.49
N HIS A 2 -26.56 22.21 -5.99
CA HIS A 2 -26.65 20.76 -5.98
C HIS A 2 -27.27 20.39 -4.65
N GLU A 3 -28.55 20.03 -4.67
CA GLU A 3 -29.20 19.40 -3.53
C GLU A 3 -28.44 18.11 -3.22
N SER A 4 -27.87 18.03 -2.02
CA SER A 4 -27.35 16.79 -1.47
C SER A 4 -28.54 15.87 -1.22
N VAL A 5 -28.81 14.97 -2.16
CA VAL A 5 -29.55 13.76 -1.85
C VAL A 5 -28.69 13.00 -0.88
N ALA A 6 -28.95 13.12 0.41
CA ALA A 6 -28.43 12.24 1.42
C ALA A 6 -28.97 10.86 1.11
N SER A 7 -28.27 10.11 0.27
CA SER A 7 -28.64 8.75 -0.06
C SER A 7 -28.42 7.90 1.18
N SER A 8 -29.44 7.15 1.58
CA SER A 8 -29.35 6.08 2.59
C SER A 8 -28.40 4.94 2.17
N TRP A 9 -27.65 5.15 1.09
CA TRP A 9 -26.74 4.17 0.48
C TRP A 9 -25.38 4.23 1.16
N ALA A 10 -24.98 3.13 1.81
CA ALA A 10 -23.75 3.05 2.58
C ALA A 10 -22.48 2.88 1.71
N GLY A 11 -22.62 2.66 0.39
CA GLY A 11 -21.52 2.50 -0.57
C GLY A 11 -21.79 1.43 -1.63
N PRO A 12 -20.89 1.27 -2.61
CA PRO A 12 -21.07 0.37 -3.75
C PRO A 12 -21.20 -1.12 -3.37
N LEU A 13 -20.74 -1.52 -2.19
CA LEU A 13 -20.86 -2.88 -1.68
C LEU A 13 -21.96 -3.03 -0.62
N GLN A 14 -22.92 -2.11 -0.55
CA GLN A 14 -24.06 -2.25 0.36
C GLN A 14 -24.81 -3.56 0.10
N GLY A 15 -25.06 -4.33 1.16
CA GLY A 15 -25.71 -5.64 1.11
C GLY A 15 -24.77 -6.82 0.87
N ILE A 16 -23.50 -6.57 0.57
CA ILE A 16 -22.45 -7.61 0.48
C ILE A 16 -21.98 -7.98 1.89
N ARG A 17 -21.98 -9.27 2.20
CA ARG A 17 -21.55 -9.84 3.49
C ARG A 17 -20.23 -10.58 3.35
N VAL A 18 -19.27 -10.22 4.21
CA VAL A 18 -17.90 -10.75 4.21
C VAL A 18 -17.62 -11.47 5.52
N LEU A 19 -17.17 -12.72 5.44
CA LEU A 19 -16.53 -13.42 6.55
C LEU A 19 -15.02 -13.19 6.49
N ASP A 20 -14.47 -12.57 7.52
CA ASP A 20 -13.07 -12.18 7.60
C ASP A 20 -12.32 -13.04 8.62
N PHE A 21 -11.55 -14.04 8.13
CA PHE A 21 -10.66 -14.87 8.94
C PHE A 21 -9.23 -14.36 9.00
N THR A 22 -9.01 -13.16 8.47
CA THR A 22 -7.66 -12.62 8.32
C THR A 22 -7.08 -12.11 9.62
N ARG A 23 -5.73 -12.07 9.68
CA ARG A 23 -4.96 -11.62 10.83
C ARG A 23 -3.81 -10.72 10.38
N VAL A 24 -3.30 -9.94 11.29
CA VAL A 24 -2.14 -9.06 11.16
C VAL A 24 -2.40 -7.88 10.21
N LEU A 25 -1.94 -7.90 8.94
CA LEU A 25 -1.95 -6.72 8.09
C LEU A 25 -2.57 -6.95 6.70
N ALA A 26 -2.00 -7.85 5.89
CA ALA A 26 -2.36 -8.01 4.48
C ALA A 26 -3.86 -8.30 4.28
N GLY A 27 -4.35 -9.33 4.94
CA GLY A 27 -5.76 -9.70 4.88
C GLY A 27 -6.70 -8.68 5.52
N PRO A 28 -6.42 -8.20 6.77
CA PRO A 28 -7.23 -7.16 7.39
C PRO A 28 -7.30 -5.86 6.59
N SER A 29 -6.24 -5.49 5.85
CA SER A 29 -6.26 -4.34 4.92
C SER A 29 -7.21 -4.59 3.75
N ALA A 30 -7.25 -5.81 3.22
CA ALA A 30 -8.16 -6.19 2.15
C ALA A 30 -9.64 -6.13 2.61
N SER A 31 -9.96 -6.72 3.75
CA SER A 31 -11.34 -6.69 4.27
C SER A 31 -11.74 -5.29 4.76
N LEU A 32 -10.78 -4.46 5.21
CA LEU A 32 -11.02 -3.04 5.50
C LEU A 32 -11.44 -2.27 4.25
N ALA A 33 -10.76 -2.48 3.12
CA ALA A 33 -11.13 -1.82 1.87
C ALA A 33 -12.57 -2.17 1.46
N LEU A 34 -13.01 -3.41 1.65
CA LEU A 34 -14.41 -3.80 1.38
C LEU A 34 -15.39 -3.15 2.37
N ALA A 35 -15.02 -3.05 3.66
CA ALA A 35 -15.83 -2.33 4.65
C ALA A 35 -15.97 -0.84 4.32
N ASP A 36 -14.89 -0.21 3.85
CA ASP A 36 -14.89 1.19 3.41
C ASP A 36 -15.79 1.41 2.18
N LEU A 37 -15.93 0.41 1.32
CA LEU A 37 -16.87 0.41 0.18
C LEU A 37 -18.32 0.06 0.58
N GLY A 38 -18.59 -0.17 1.86
CA GLY A 38 -19.95 -0.38 2.38
C GLY A 38 -20.34 -1.85 2.61
N ALA A 39 -19.42 -2.81 2.45
CA ALA A 39 -19.70 -4.21 2.79
C ALA A 39 -19.84 -4.41 4.30
N GLU A 40 -20.71 -5.34 4.71
CA GLU A 40 -20.81 -5.79 6.09
C GLU A 40 -19.75 -6.87 6.37
N VAL A 41 -18.72 -6.51 7.17
CA VAL A 41 -17.61 -7.40 7.48
C VAL A 41 -17.75 -7.98 8.88
N LEU A 42 -17.80 -9.31 8.97
CA LEU A 42 -17.80 -10.08 10.21
C LEU A 42 -16.45 -10.77 10.38
N LYS A 43 -15.65 -10.27 11.30
CA LYS A 43 -14.33 -10.84 11.64
C LYS A 43 -14.49 -12.01 12.60
N ILE A 44 -13.91 -13.13 12.23
CA ILE A 44 -13.86 -14.35 13.03
C ILE A 44 -12.54 -14.41 13.78
N GLU A 45 -12.59 -14.40 15.08
CA GLU A 45 -11.41 -14.38 15.95
C GLU A 45 -11.35 -15.65 16.83
N PRO A 46 -10.13 -16.20 17.09
CA PRO A 46 -10.00 -17.32 18.01
C PRO A 46 -10.27 -16.88 19.47
N PRO A 47 -10.68 -17.81 20.35
CA PRO A 47 -10.80 -17.56 21.78
C PRO A 47 -9.49 -17.10 22.41
N GLY A 48 -9.58 -16.29 23.44
CA GLY A 48 -8.46 -15.79 24.24
C GLY A 48 -7.81 -14.55 23.65
N THR A 49 -6.91 -14.72 22.69
CA THR A 49 -6.10 -13.59 22.18
C THR A 49 -6.76 -12.78 21.07
N GLY A 50 -7.70 -13.37 20.32
CA GLY A 50 -8.23 -12.76 19.11
C GLY A 50 -7.15 -12.64 18.01
N ASP A 51 -7.21 -11.56 17.22
CA ASP A 51 -6.15 -11.18 16.29
C ASP A 51 -4.90 -10.77 17.07
N GLU A 52 -3.74 -11.27 16.71
CA GLU A 52 -2.46 -11.01 17.40
C GLU A 52 -2.14 -9.51 17.47
N THR A 53 -2.62 -8.71 16.51
CA THR A 53 -2.43 -7.25 16.51
C THR A 53 -3.10 -6.55 17.69
N ARG A 54 -4.04 -7.21 18.36
CA ARG A 54 -4.61 -6.69 19.63
C ARG A 54 -3.57 -6.59 20.74
N LEU A 55 -2.46 -7.34 20.63
CA LEU A 55 -1.38 -7.38 21.61
C LEU A 55 -0.18 -6.49 21.23
N PHE A 56 -0.23 -5.77 20.11
CA PHE A 56 0.90 -4.96 19.63
C PHE A 56 0.88 -3.54 20.19
N PRO A 57 1.92 -3.14 20.95
CA PRO A 57 2.06 -1.78 21.46
C PRO A 57 2.33 -0.78 20.34
N PRO A 58 2.14 0.54 20.59
CA PRO A 58 1.63 1.14 21.81
C PRO A 58 0.12 0.98 21.97
N PHE A 59 -0.32 1.05 23.23
CA PHE A 59 -1.73 0.96 23.60
C PHE A 59 -2.26 2.31 24.09
N ARG A 60 -3.54 2.55 23.89
CA ARG A 60 -4.32 3.57 24.57
C ARG A 60 -5.57 2.90 25.14
N GLU A 61 -5.83 3.00 26.46
CA GLU A 61 -6.94 2.32 27.15
C GLU A 61 -7.02 0.82 26.78
N SER A 62 -5.87 0.14 26.78
CA SER A 62 -5.74 -1.28 26.38
C SER A 62 -6.07 -1.61 24.93
N VAL A 63 -6.30 -0.62 24.08
CA VAL A 63 -6.57 -0.80 22.64
C VAL A 63 -5.29 -0.60 21.85
N SER A 64 -4.93 -1.59 21.03
CA SER A 64 -3.75 -1.54 20.16
C SER A 64 -3.97 -0.57 18.98
N HIS A 65 -3.01 0.31 18.75
CA HIS A 65 -2.97 1.17 17.58
C HIS A 65 -3.01 0.38 16.27
N TYR A 66 -2.32 -0.75 16.24
CA TYR A 66 -2.21 -1.61 15.06
C TYR A 66 -3.57 -2.22 14.70
N PHE A 67 -4.24 -2.82 15.68
CA PHE A 67 -5.58 -3.37 15.48
C PHE A 67 -6.56 -2.31 14.96
N LEU A 68 -6.51 -1.10 15.54
CA LEU A 68 -7.35 0.02 15.11
C LEU A 68 -7.12 0.43 13.65
N SER A 69 -5.88 0.35 13.18
CA SER A 69 -5.51 0.85 11.85
C SER A 69 -6.17 0.08 10.70
N VAL A 70 -6.46 -1.22 10.90
CA VAL A 70 -6.93 -2.12 9.83
C VAL A 70 -8.27 -2.82 10.10
N ASN A 71 -8.96 -2.47 11.20
CA ASN A 71 -10.21 -3.16 11.58
C ASN A 71 -11.41 -2.23 11.83
N ARG A 72 -11.34 -0.96 11.39
CA ARG A 72 -12.51 -0.05 11.49
C ARG A 72 -13.69 -0.58 10.67
N GLY A 73 -14.90 -0.33 11.14
CA GLY A 73 -16.13 -0.69 10.43
C GLY A 73 -16.45 -2.19 10.43
N LYS A 74 -15.61 -3.04 11.03
CA LYS A 74 -15.85 -4.47 11.13
C LYS A 74 -16.59 -4.81 12.44
N LYS A 75 -17.49 -5.78 12.37
CA LYS A 75 -18.01 -6.50 13.53
C LYS A 75 -17.09 -7.69 13.81
N SER A 76 -17.03 -8.15 15.08
CA SER A 76 -16.20 -9.31 15.45
C SER A 76 -17.00 -10.28 16.30
N ILE A 77 -16.76 -11.58 16.08
CA ILE A 77 -17.23 -12.68 16.92
C ILE A 77 -16.08 -13.63 17.23
N VAL A 78 -16.15 -14.25 18.39
CA VAL A 78 -15.19 -15.27 18.83
C VAL A 78 -15.72 -16.65 18.46
N VAL A 79 -14.93 -17.43 17.69
CA VAL A 79 -15.28 -18.79 17.30
C VAL A 79 -14.08 -19.71 17.48
N ASP A 80 -14.28 -20.81 18.22
CA ASP A 80 -13.25 -21.84 18.35
C ASP A 80 -13.34 -22.84 17.18
N LEU A 81 -12.50 -22.63 16.17
CA LEU A 81 -12.41 -23.53 15.00
C LEU A 81 -11.80 -24.91 15.29
N LYS A 82 -11.39 -25.17 16.52
CA LYS A 82 -10.94 -26.52 16.97
C LYS A 82 -12.12 -27.39 17.38
N THR A 83 -13.30 -26.83 17.52
CA THR A 83 -14.53 -27.54 17.91
C THR A 83 -15.43 -27.79 16.71
N GLU A 84 -16.13 -28.93 16.72
CA GLU A 84 -17.12 -29.25 15.68
C GLU A 84 -18.22 -28.19 15.60
N ALA A 85 -18.67 -27.69 16.75
CA ALA A 85 -19.69 -26.63 16.81
C ALA A 85 -19.22 -25.32 16.17
N GLY A 86 -17.95 -24.93 16.39
CA GLY A 86 -17.36 -23.74 15.77
C GLY A 86 -17.24 -23.88 14.24
N VAL A 87 -16.82 -25.05 13.76
CA VAL A 87 -16.75 -25.34 12.33
C VAL A 87 -18.15 -25.36 11.69
N ALA A 88 -19.14 -25.97 12.36
CA ALA A 88 -20.52 -25.99 11.90
C ALA A 88 -21.11 -24.58 11.80
N LEU A 89 -20.89 -23.74 12.82
CA LEU A 89 -21.33 -22.34 12.80
C LEU A 89 -20.74 -21.56 11.60
N VAL A 90 -19.45 -21.76 11.31
CA VAL A 90 -18.80 -21.09 10.16
C VAL A 90 -19.38 -21.58 8.83
N LYS A 91 -19.70 -22.87 8.68
CA LYS A 91 -20.37 -23.38 7.48
C LYS A 91 -21.75 -22.75 7.29
N ASP A 92 -22.53 -22.62 8.37
CA ASP A 92 -23.84 -21.99 8.33
C ASP A 92 -23.75 -20.49 7.96
N LEU A 93 -22.77 -19.78 8.50
CA LEU A 93 -22.50 -18.40 8.13
C LEU A 93 -22.05 -18.28 6.67
N SER A 94 -21.19 -19.19 6.21
CA SER A 94 -20.67 -19.19 4.82
C SER A 94 -21.77 -19.45 3.79
N ALA A 95 -22.81 -20.21 4.14
CA ALA A 95 -23.98 -20.40 3.30
C ALA A 95 -24.77 -19.10 3.04
N GLN A 96 -24.61 -18.10 3.88
CA GLN A 96 -25.32 -16.84 3.83
C GLN A 96 -24.43 -15.64 3.47
N CYS A 97 -23.13 -15.84 3.28
CA CYS A 97 -22.17 -14.79 2.95
C CYS A 97 -21.83 -14.78 1.47
N ASP A 98 -21.43 -13.61 0.98
CA ASP A 98 -21.01 -13.40 -0.39
C ASP A 98 -19.53 -13.70 -0.57
N ILE A 99 -18.73 -13.36 0.43
CA ILE A 99 -17.28 -13.39 0.38
C ILE A 99 -16.74 -14.03 1.65
N LEU A 100 -15.70 -14.85 1.53
CA LEU A 100 -14.84 -15.28 2.61
C LEU A 100 -13.41 -14.85 2.29
N ILE A 101 -12.73 -14.22 3.26
CA ILE A 101 -11.32 -13.85 3.14
C ILE A 101 -10.54 -14.51 4.26
N GLU A 102 -9.41 -15.14 3.90
CA GLU A 102 -8.49 -15.73 4.86
C GLU A 102 -7.02 -15.45 4.48
N ASN A 103 -6.11 -15.50 5.46
CA ASN A 103 -4.67 -15.39 5.22
C ASN A 103 -3.87 -16.38 6.07
N TYR A 104 -4.39 -17.58 6.23
CA TYR A 104 -3.66 -18.71 6.81
C TYR A 104 -2.65 -19.28 5.80
N ARG A 105 -1.79 -20.16 6.27
CA ARG A 105 -0.96 -20.95 5.36
C ARG A 105 -1.83 -21.88 4.53
N PRO A 106 -1.49 -22.12 3.26
CA PRO A 106 -2.23 -23.04 2.40
C PRO A 106 -2.54 -24.37 3.08
N GLY A 107 -3.74 -24.89 2.88
CA GLY A 107 -4.21 -26.14 3.46
C GLY A 107 -4.69 -26.06 4.91
N VAL A 108 -4.56 -24.95 5.62
CA VAL A 108 -5.11 -24.83 6.99
C VAL A 108 -6.62 -24.87 6.97
N MET A 109 -7.26 -24.07 6.13
CA MET A 109 -8.70 -24.05 6.00
C MET A 109 -9.26 -25.38 5.45
N ASP A 110 -8.53 -26.03 4.57
CA ASP A 110 -8.92 -27.37 4.07
C ASP A 110 -8.96 -28.40 5.20
N ARG A 111 -7.94 -28.44 6.06
CA ARG A 111 -7.90 -29.34 7.23
C ARG A 111 -9.02 -29.08 8.24
N LEU A 112 -9.52 -27.86 8.31
CA LEU A 112 -10.68 -27.49 9.13
C LEU A 112 -12.01 -27.81 8.46
N GLY A 113 -12.01 -28.29 7.19
CA GLY A 113 -13.20 -28.51 6.42
C GLY A 113 -13.91 -27.20 5.97
N LEU A 114 -13.14 -26.11 5.92
CA LEU A 114 -13.57 -24.75 5.59
C LEU A 114 -12.84 -24.21 4.33
N GLY A 115 -12.16 -25.06 3.57
CA GLY A 115 -11.55 -24.71 2.29
C GLY A 115 -12.59 -24.47 1.20
N TYR A 116 -12.13 -23.86 0.09
CA TYR A 116 -13.00 -23.46 -1.01
C TYR A 116 -13.87 -24.61 -1.55
N ALA A 117 -13.30 -25.79 -1.76
CA ALA A 117 -14.04 -26.94 -2.27
C ALA A 117 -15.22 -27.34 -1.38
N ALA A 118 -15.02 -27.31 -0.06
CA ALA A 118 -16.06 -27.65 0.91
C ALA A 118 -17.16 -26.58 0.98
N LEU A 119 -16.78 -25.31 1.00
CA LEU A 119 -17.73 -24.20 1.16
C LEU A 119 -18.47 -23.86 -0.14
N SER A 120 -17.83 -23.98 -1.31
CA SER A 120 -18.48 -23.76 -2.60
C SER A 120 -19.51 -24.84 -2.96
N ALA A 121 -19.40 -26.03 -2.36
CA ALA A 121 -20.42 -27.08 -2.48
C ALA A 121 -21.71 -26.67 -1.76
N VAL A 122 -21.62 -25.91 -0.67
CA VAL A 122 -22.78 -25.40 0.09
C VAL A 122 -23.29 -24.07 -0.48
N ASN A 123 -22.37 -23.20 -0.90
CA ASN A 123 -22.67 -21.90 -1.49
C ASN A 123 -21.91 -21.74 -2.82
N PRO A 124 -22.49 -22.16 -3.95
CA PRO A 124 -21.85 -22.05 -5.26
C PRO A 124 -21.54 -20.60 -5.71
N GLY A 125 -22.18 -19.61 -5.08
CA GLY A 125 -21.95 -18.18 -5.32
C GLY A 125 -20.87 -17.58 -4.44
N LEU A 126 -20.25 -18.36 -3.54
CA LEU A 126 -19.22 -17.86 -2.62
C LEU A 126 -17.96 -17.45 -3.36
N ILE A 127 -17.51 -16.23 -3.13
CA ILE A 127 -16.19 -15.74 -3.53
C ILE A 127 -15.25 -16.00 -2.36
N TYR A 128 -14.21 -16.82 -2.60
CA TYR A 128 -13.24 -17.21 -1.59
C TYR A 128 -11.88 -16.58 -1.92
N CYS A 129 -11.37 -15.72 -1.08
CA CYS A 129 -10.09 -15.05 -1.28
C CYS A 129 -9.07 -15.56 -0.25
N ALA A 130 -8.07 -16.29 -0.73
CA ALA A 130 -6.92 -16.73 0.04
C ALA A 130 -5.73 -15.79 -0.21
N ILE A 131 -5.21 -15.16 0.83
CA ILE A 131 -4.05 -14.26 0.76
C ILE A 131 -2.89 -14.91 1.51
N SER A 132 -1.82 -15.23 0.80
CA SER A 132 -0.67 -15.88 1.42
C SER A 132 0.65 -15.35 0.87
N GLY A 133 1.76 -15.63 1.56
CA GLY A 133 3.07 -15.12 1.15
C GLY A 133 3.49 -15.55 -0.25
N PHE A 134 3.23 -16.81 -0.59
CA PHE A 134 3.73 -17.44 -1.82
C PHE A 134 2.62 -17.95 -2.76
N GLY A 135 1.35 -17.71 -2.41
CA GLY A 135 0.23 -18.30 -3.13
C GLY A 135 -0.06 -19.75 -2.72
N MET A 136 -1.11 -20.34 -3.30
CA MET A 136 -1.56 -21.69 -2.99
C MET A 136 -0.77 -22.77 -3.75
N THR A 137 0.11 -22.40 -4.67
CA THR A 137 0.89 -23.29 -5.53
C THR A 137 2.39 -22.96 -5.47
N GLY A 138 3.21 -23.77 -6.12
CA GLY A 138 4.64 -23.55 -6.23
C GLY A 138 5.47 -24.14 -5.07
N PRO A 139 6.81 -24.12 -5.22
CA PRO A 139 7.72 -24.83 -4.30
C PRO A 139 7.81 -24.19 -2.89
N LEU A 140 7.46 -22.93 -2.74
CA LEU A 140 7.58 -22.19 -1.47
C LEU A 140 6.24 -22.07 -0.71
N ARG A 141 5.14 -22.60 -1.24
CA ARG A 141 3.78 -22.41 -0.72
C ARG A 141 3.62 -22.69 0.78
N ASP A 142 4.36 -23.66 1.31
CA ASP A 142 4.26 -24.10 2.70
C ASP A 142 5.23 -23.37 3.64
N LEU A 143 6.09 -22.49 3.11
CA LEU A 143 7.06 -21.75 3.92
C LEU A 143 6.39 -20.58 4.67
N PRO A 144 6.89 -20.27 5.89
CA PRO A 144 6.49 -19.07 6.59
C PRO A 144 7.04 -17.83 5.89
N SER A 145 6.24 -16.76 5.85
CA SER A 145 6.66 -15.50 5.27
C SER A 145 6.22 -14.31 6.12
N PHE A 146 7.01 -13.25 6.04
CA PHE A 146 6.68 -11.90 6.49
C PHE A 146 7.11 -10.92 5.41
N ASP A 147 6.58 -9.71 5.45
CA ASP A 147 6.84 -8.66 4.46
C ASP A 147 8.32 -8.55 4.07
N ILE A 148 9.24 -8.47 5.03
CA ILE A 148 10.68 -8.33 4.74
C ILE A 148 11.27 -9.54 3.96
N VAL A 149 10.79 -10.75 4.23
CA VAL A 149 11.21 -11.97 3.51
C VAL A 149 10.76 -11.88 2.06
N LEU A 150 9.55 -11.42 1.85
CA LEU A 150 8.98 -11.26 0.50
C LEU A 150 9.64 -10.11 -0.26
N GLN A 151 9.96 -9.00 0.40
CA GLN A 151 10.76 -7.92 -0.19
C GLN A 151 12.14 -8.43 -0.65
N ALA A 152 12.77 -9.33 0.11
CA ALA A 152 14.05 -9.92 -0.26
C ALA A 152 13.93 -10.85 -1.48
N LEU A 153 12.92 -11.71 -1.50
CA LEU A 153 12.74 -12.71 -2.56
C LEU A 153 12.19 -12.12 -3.87
N SER A 154 11.47 -11.00 -3.79
CA SER A 154 10.89 -10.34 -4.98
C SER A 154 11.89 -9.50 -5.78
N GLY A 155 13.09 -9.25 -5.26
CA GLY A 155 14.02 -8.28 -5.83
C GLY A 155 13.83 -6.83 -5.35
N ALA A 156 12.75 -6.51 -4.62
CA ALA A 156 12.47 -5.15 -4.14
C ALA A 156 13.59 -4.61 -3.22
N LEU A 157 14.19 -5.46 -2.38
CA LEU A 157 15.34 -5.07 -1.56
C LEU A 157 16.60 -4.78 -2.37
N SER A 158 16.81 -5.48 -3.49
CA SER A 158 18.04 -5.33 -4.27
C SER A 158 18.19 -3.97 -4.94
N VAL A 159 17.07 -3.26 -5.13
CA VAL A 159 17.01 -1.94 -5.77
C VAL A 159 16.84 -0.80 -4.78
N ASN A 160 16.63 -1.09 -3.48
CA ASN A 160 16.35 -0.10 -2.46
C ASN A 160 17.57 0.12 -1.54
N GLY A 161 17.98 1.37 -1.37
CA GLY A 161 19.12 1.75 -0.54
C GLY A 161 20.11 2.65 -1.27
N GLU A 162 21.19 2.99 -0.58
CA GLU A 162 22.29 3.79 -1.10
C GLU A 162 23.26 2.97 -1.93
N ALA A 163 23.83 3.57 -2.99
CA ALA A 163 24.82 2.92 -3.84
C ALA A 163 26.02 2.41 -3.02
N GLY A 164 26.38 1.14 -3.20
CA GLY A 164 27.51 0.51 -2.50
C GLY A 164 27.29 0.24 -1.01
N ARG A 165 26.07 0.42 -0.50
CA ARG A 165 25.67 0.09 0.87
C ARG A 165 24.87 -1.23 0.91
N ALA A 166 24.67 -1.75 2.13
CA ALA A 166 23.77 -2.89 2.33
C ALA A 166 22.33 -2.53 1.92
N PRO A 167 21.58 -3.48 1.35
CA PRO A 167 20.17 -3.28 1.02
C PRO A 167 19.36 -2.80 2.23
N THR A 168 18.40 -1.93 1.99
CA THR A 168 17.53 -1.38 3.03
C THR A 168 16.08 -1.77 2.75
N LYS A 169 15.37 -2.28 3.76
CA LYS A 169 13.95 -2.56 3.60
C LYS A 169 13.15 -1.29 3.38
N LEU A 170 12.06 -1.38 2.63
CA LEU A 170 11.08 -0.30 2.57
C LEU A 170 10.47 -0.06 3.96
N GLY A 171 10.35 1.18 4.37
CA GLY A 171 9.76 1.56 5.67
C GLY A 171 8.28 1.20 5.76
N ILE A 172 7.59 1.24 4.63
CA ILE A 172 6.18 0.81 4.48
C ILE A 172 6.18 -0.70 4.16
N PRO A 173 5.32 -1.51 4.82
CA PRO A 173 5.22 -2.96 4.57
C PRO A 173 4.51 -3.23 3.23
N LEU A 174 5.23 -2.99 2.13
CA LEU A 174 4.67 -2.96 0.78
C LEU A 174 4.08 -4.31 0.36
N GLY A 175 4.72 -5.43 0.75
CA GLY A 175 4.24 -6.77 0.44
C GLY A 175 2.85 -7.03 1.02
N ASP A 176 2.66 -6.69 2.30
CA ASP A 176 1.35 -6.82 2.95
C ASP A 176 0.30 -5.90 2.31
N LEU A 177 0.68 -4.65 2.02
CA LEU A 177 -0.26 -3.68 1.43
C LEU A 177 -0.64 -4.03 0.00
N VAL A 178 0.26 -4.66 -0.77
CA VAL A 178 -0.08 -5.20 -2.11
C VAL A 178 -1.17 -6.26 -2.01
N GLY A 179 -1.11 -7.15 -1.00
CA GLY A 179 -2.18 -8.09 -0.73
C GLY A 179 -3.49 -7.38 -0.38
N GLY A 180 -3.40 -6.31 0.40
CA GLY A 180 -4.52 -5.42 0.76
C GLY A 180 -5.17 -4.73 -0.45
N ILE A 181 -4.47 -4.58 -1.57
CA ILE A 181 -4.96 -4.01 -2.82
C ILE A 181 -5.44 -5.11 -3.78
N ASN A 182 -4.62 -6.12 -4.02
CA ASN A 182 -4.91 -7.18 -4.99
C ASN A 182 -6.09 -8.06 -4.56
N GLY A 183 -6.24 -8.30 -3.25
CA GLY A 183 -7.38 -9.05 -2.71
C GLY A 183 -8.73 -8.42 -3.09
N PRO A 184 -8.99 -7.15 -2.70
CA PRO A 184 -10.20 -6.44 -3.11
C PRO A 184 -10.37 -6.35 -4.61
N MET A 185 -9.31 -6.09 -5.37
CA MET A 185 -9.38 -6.04 -6.84
C MET A 185 -9.88 -7.37 -7.42
N GLY A 186 -9.32 -8.50 -6.98
CA GLY A 186 -9.78 -9.82 -7.39
C GLY A 186 -11.22 -10.11 -6.94
N ILE A 187 -11.60 -9.71 -5.73
CA ILE A 187 -12.95 -9.87 -5.19
C ILE A 187 -13.97 -9.06 -6.01
N LEU A 188 -13.67 -7.80 -6.32
CA LEU A 188 -14.55 -6.94 -7.12
C LEU A 188 -14.74 -7.50 -8.54
N ALA A 189 -13.68 -8.00 -9.17
CA ALA A 189 -13.76 -8.70 -10.46
C ALA A 189 -14.65 -9.96 -10.38
N ALA A 190 -14.49 -10.75 -9.31
CA ALA A 190 -15.30 -11.94 -9.09
C ALA A 190 -16.79 -11.61 -8.76
N LEU A 191 -17.06 -10.51 -8.06
CA LEU A 191 -18.44 -10.03 -7.84
C LEU A 191 -19.11 -9.65 -9.17
N TYR A 192 -18.38 -8.96 -10.05
CA TYR A 192 -18.87 -8.65 -11.39
C TYR A 192 -19.15 -9.92 -12.20
N GLU A 193 -18.20 -10.86 -12.25
CA GLU A 193 -18.40 -12.14 -12.93
C GLU A 193 -19.59 -12.91 -12.35
N ARG A 194 -19.73 -12.95 -11.03
CA ARG A 194 -20.87 -13.60 -10.36
C ARG A 194 -22.21 -12.99 -10.76
N SER A 195 -22.26 -11.67 -10.97
CA SER A 195 -23.50 -11.01 -11.41
C SER A 195 -23.99 -11.50 -12.77
N VAL A 196 -23.09 -12.04 -13.60
CA VAL A 196 -23.40 -12.58 -14.92
C VAL A 196 -23.60 -14.10 -14.88
N THR A 197 -22.74 -14.81 -14.12
CA THR A 197 -22.68 -16.28 -14.13
C THR A 197 -23.47 -16.95 -13.01
N GLY A 198 -23.79 -16.21 -11.96
CA GLY A 198 -24.36 -16.74 -10.71
C GLY A 198 -23.36 -17.53 -9.86
N ARG A 199 -22.11 -17.64 -10.28
CA ARG A 199 -21.08 -18.46 -9.62
C ARG A 199 -19.99 -17.62 -8.98
N GLY A 200 -19.58 -18.01 -7.77
CA GLY A 200 -18.37 -17.52 -7.12
C GLY A 200 -17.11 -18.19 -7.65
N ARG A 201 -15.97 -17.79 -7.10
CA ARG A 201 -14.67 -18.40 -7.42
C ARG A 201 -13.66 -18.33 -6.28
N LEU A 202 -12.61 -19.13 -6.40
CA LEU A 202 -11.39 -19.02 -5.62
C LEU A 202 -10.51 -17.93 -6.22
N ILE A 203 -10.00 -17.04 -5.35
CA ILE A 203 -9.02 -16.02 -5.66
C ILE A 203 -7.78 -16.36 -4.84
N ASP A 204 -6.67 -16.63 -5.50
CA ASP A 204 -5.36 -16.88 -4.90
C ASP A 204 -4.51 -15.61 -5.02
N VAL A 205 -4.19 -15.00 -3.88
CA VAL A 205 -3.38 -13.77 -3.80
C VAL A 205 -2.04 -14.11 -3.17
N SER A 206 -0.99 -14.14 -3.98
CA SER A 206 0.39 -14.25 -3.54
C SER A 206 0.97 -12.86 -3.30
N LEU A 207 1.47 -12.61 -2.10
CA LEU A 207 2.16 -11.35 -1.77
C LEU A 207 3.47 -11.22 -2.55
N LEU A 208 4.17 -12.33 -2.78
CA LEU A 208 5.40 -12.36 -3.58
C LEU A 208 5.12 -11.95 -5.02
N ASP A 209 4.10 -12.52 -5.65
CA ASP A 209 3.73 -12.21 -7.04
C ASP A 209 3.35 -10.73 -7.17
N GLY A 210 2.62 -10.22 -6.19
CA GLY A 210 2.26 -8.81 -6.12
C GLY A 210 3.48 -7.90 -6.05
N LEU A 211 4.48 -8.22 -5.22
CA LEU A 211 5.74 -7.47 -5.14
C LEU A 211 6.56 -7.57 -6.42
N ILE A 212 6.65 -8.75 -7.05
CA ILE A 212 7.31 -8.91 -8.35
C ILE A 212 6.63 -8.04 -9.40
N GLY A 213 5.29 -8.03 -9.43
CA GLY A 213 4.52 -7.18 -10.33
C GLY A 213 4.79 -5.67 -10.11
N MET A 214 5.08 -5.26 -8.88
CA MET A 214 5.43 -3.86 -8.56
C MET A 214 6.83 -3.43 -8.99
N LEU A 215 7.72 -4.34 -9.38
CA LEU A 215 9.01 -3.95 -9.97
C LEU A 215 8.82 -3.14 -11.26
N GLY A 216 7.71 -3.33 -11.96
CA GLY A 216 7.31 -2.50 -13.10
C GLY A 216 8.40 -2.37 -14.16
N TYR A 217 8.79 -1.13 -14.48
CA TYR A 217 9.82 -0.86 -15.49
C TYR A 217 11.23 -1.34 -15.10
N LEU A 218 11.52 -1.56 -13.82
CA LEU A 218 12.82 -2.09 -13.39
C LEU A 218 13.01 -3.55 -13.81
N ALA A 219 11.95 -4.36 -13.75
CA ALA A 219 11.98 -5.70 -14.31
C ALA A 219 12.20 -5.67 -15.83
N GLN A 220 11.53 -4.75 -16.53
CA GLN A 220 11.73 -4.58 -17.96
C GLN A 220 13.16 -4.13 -18.30
N LEU A 221 13.75 -3.26 -17.47
CA LEU A 221 15.15 -2.84 -17.62
C LEU A 221 16.09 -4.04 -17.49
N ALA A 222 15.91 -4.88 -16.47
CA ALA A 222 16.70 -6.10 -16.29
C ALA A 222 16.59 -7.05 -17.49
N PHE A 223 15.38 -7.24 -18.05
CA PHE A 223 15.20 -8.05 -19.27
C PHE A 223 15.93 -7.47 -20.50
N PHE A 224 15.97 -6.14 -20.64
CA PHE A 224 16.61 -5.48 -21.79
C PHE A 224 18.13 -5.47 -21.71
N THR A 225 18.68 -5.30 -20.51
CA THR A 225 20.14 -5.17 -20.32
C THR A 225 20.83 -6.48 -19.98
N GLY A 226 20.09 -7.45 -19.41
CA GLY A 226 20.64 -8.66 -18.82
C GLY A 226 21.31 -8.43 -17.46
N ASP A 227 21.26 -7.21 -16.92
CA ASP A 227 21.84 -6.81 -15.65
C ASP A 227 20.78 -6.40 -14.64
N ASP A 228 21.01 -6.73 -13.36
CA ASP A 228 20.13 -6.29 -12.28
C ASP A 228 20.30 -4.78 -12.01
N PRO A 229 19.20 -4.01 -11.96
CA PRO A 229 19.24 -2.63 -11.45
C PRO A 229 19.79 -2.60 -10.02
N LYS A 230 20.63 -1.59 -9.75
CA LYS A 230 21.28 -1.43 -8.43
C LYS A 230 20.68 -0.26 -7.66
N PRO A 231 20.80 -0.28 -6.31
CA PRO A 231 20.38 0.86 -5.50
C PRO A 231 21.09 2.14 -5.92
N GLN A 232 20.34 3.24 -6.00
CA GLN A 232 20.85 4.58 -6.37
C GLN A 232 20.44 5.64 -5.34
N GLY A 233 20.10 5.23 -4.12
CA GLY A 233 19.60 6.15 -3.10
C GLY A 233 18.29 6.80 -3.54
N SER A 234 18.24 8.10 -3.47
CA SER A 234 17.09 8.90 -3.89
C SER A 234 17.19 9.42 -5.33
N GLU A 235 18.19 8.99 -6.09
CA GLU A 235 18.40 9.44 -7.47
C GLU A 235 17.63 8.57 -8.47
N HIS A 236 17.27 9.16 -9.61
CA HIS A 236 16.67 8.41 -10.71
C HIS A 236 17.75 7.88 -11.66
N PRO A 237 17.68 6.63 -12.16
CA PRO A 237 18.71 6.06 -13.04
C PRO A 237 19.07 6.93 -14.25
N ASN A 238 18.09 7.51 -14.91
CA ASN A 238 18.25 8.18 -16.20
C ASN A 238 17.99 9.69 -16.18
N LEU A 239 17.41 10.25 -15.10
CA LEU A 239 17.00 11.66 -15.04
C LEU A 239 17.89 12.45 -14.09
N VAL A 240 18.31 13.65 -14.50
CA VAL A 240 19.17 14.56 -13.73
C VAL A 240 18.79 16.01 -14.04
N PRO A 241 18.60 16.86 -12.99
CA PRO A 241 18.54 16.52 -11.57
C PRO A 241 17.24 15.80 -11.20
N TYR A 242 17.35 14.77 -10.42
CA TYR A 242 16.18 14.06 -9.84
C TYR A 242 16.64 13.37 -8.56
N GLY A 243 16.22 13.88 -7.40
CA GLY A 243 16.66 13.33 -6.13
C GLY A 243 16.40 14.26 -4.95
N ILE A 244 17.09 13.98 -3.85
CA ILE A 244 17.07 14.76 -2.62
C ILE A 244 18.30 15.68 -2.59
N PHE A 245 18.06 16.97 -2.39
CA PHE A 245 19.11 17.98 -2.31
C PHE A 245 19.14 18.62 -0.91
N PRO A 246 20.33 18.85 -0.35
CA PRO A 246 20.45 19.49 0.96
C PRO A 246 20.02 20.96 0.88
N ALA A 247 19.35 21.44 1.92
CA ALA A 247 19.00 22.83 2.14
C ALA A 247 19.70 23.33 3.41
N GLN A 248 19.54 24.61 3.76
CA GLN A 248 20.14 25.19 4.95
C GLN A 248 19.65 24.53 6.26
N ASP A 249 18.38 24.17 6.31
CA ASP A 249 17.68 23.67 7.50
C ASP A 249 17.05 22.27 7.30
N GLY A 250 17.42 21.57 6.23
CA GLY A 250 16.87 20.26 5.93
C GLY A 250 17.19 19.77 4.53
N SER A 251 16.21 19.24 3.84
CA SER A 251 16.36 18.73 2.48
C SER A 251 15.10 18.98 1.64
N ILE A 252 15.30 19.14 0.33
CA ILE A 252 14.22 19.29 -0.65
C ILE A 252 14.37 18.28 -1.78
N VAL A 253 13.24 17.73 -2.24
CA VAL A 253 13.18 16.91 -3.46
C VAL A 253 13.06 17.80 -4.66
N ILE A 254 13.82 17.53 -5.72
CA ILE A 254 13.71 18.15 -7.05
C ILE A 254 13.56 17.04 -8.08
N ALA A 255 12.61 17.18 -9.03
CA ALA A 255 12.35 16.18 -10.07
C ALA A 255 12.30 16.83 -11.47
N CYS A 256 13.38 16.67 -12.24
CA CYS A 256 13.51 17.22 -13.58
C CYS A 256 13.36 16.09 -14.63
N LEU A 257 12.14 15.92 -15.18
CA LEU A 257 11.85 14.88 -16.17
C LEU A 257 12.09 15.34 -17.60
N MET A 258 12.04 16.64 -17.87
CA MET A 258 12.08 17.21 -19.22
C MET A 258 13.03 18.41 -19.28
N ASN A 259 13.53 18.73 -20.48
CA ASN A 259 14.41 19.89 -20.70
C ASN A 259 13.75 21.22 -20.28
N SER A 260 12.42 21.34 -20.39
CA SER A 260 11.72 22.53 -19.91
C SER A 260 11.80 22.72 -18.41
N PHE A 261 11.89 21.64 -17.61
CA PHE A 261 12.13 21.77 -16.17
C PHE A 261 13.57 22.13 -15.84
N TRP A 262 14.55 21.69 -16.65
CA TRP A 262 15.93 22.14 -16.51
C TRP A 262 16.03 23.64 -16.75
N GLN A 263 15.39 24.16 -17.81
CA GLN A 263 15.33 25.59 -18.06
C GLN A 263 14.77 26.35 -16.86
N ARG A 264 13.64 25.92 -16.30
CA ARG A 264 13.01 26.54 -15.14
C ARG A 264 13.88 26.51 -13.88
N ILE A 265 14.67 25.43 -13.68
CA ILE A 265 15.65 25.35 -12.59
C ILE A 265 16.77 26.39 -12.80
N CYS A 266 17.28 26.52 -14.00
CA CYS A 266 18.28 27.54 -14.34
C CYS A 266 17.76 28.97 -14.11
N GLU A 267 16.52 29.24 -14.52
CA GLU A 267 15.84 30.51 -14.31
C GLU A 267 15.63 30.80 -12.80
N ALA A 268 15.12 29.81 -12.05
CA ALA A 268 14.89 29.91 -10.62
C ALA A 268 16.16 30.28 -9.85
N PHE A 269 17.29 29.70 -10.22
CA PHE A 269 18.58 29.98 -9.60
C PHE A 269 19.33 31.18 -10.22
N GLY A 270 18.78 31.81 -11.27
CA GLY A 270 19.47 32.89 -11.97
C GLY A 270 20.76 32.47 -12.67
N GLN A 271 20.82 31.25 -13.20
CA GLN A 271 21.99 30.65 -13.81
C GLN A 271 21.80 30.37 -15.31
N PRO A 272 21.56 31.41 -16.16
CA PRO A 272 21.31 31.20 -17.58
C PRO A 272 22.48 30.57 -18.33
N GLN A 273 23.72 30.71 -17.82
CA GLN A 273 24.92 30.09 -18.40
C GLN A 273 24.88 28.57 -18.35
N TRP A 274 24.11 27.93 -17.47
CA TRP A 274 23.94 26.49 -17.44
C TRP A 274 23.18 25.97 -18.65
N LEU A 275 22.29 26.78 -19.25
CA LEU A 275 21.58 26.44 -20.48
C LEU A 275 22.46 26.45 -21.72
N ALA A 276 23.51 27.31 -21.72
CA ALA A 276 24.46 27.42 -22.79
C ALA A 276 25.59 26.39 -22.70
N ASP A 277 25.72 25.69 -21.58
CA ASP A 277 26.76 24.69 -21.38
C ASP A 277 26.43 23.40 -22.14
N PRO A 278 27.27 22.99 -23.10
CA PRO A 278 27.00 21.78 -23.90
C PRO A 278 26.97 20.50 -23.08
N ARG A 279 27.49 20.50 -21.85
CA ARG A 279 27.47 19.34 -20.95
C ARG A 279 26.06 19.10 -20.35
N PHE A 280 25.14 20.10 -20.40
CA PHE A 280 23.84 20.04 -19.77
C PHE A 280 22.65 20.18 -20.74
N GLU A 281 22.93 20.27 -22.02
CA GLU A 281 21.98 20.55 -23.09
C GLU A 281 20.84 19.51 -23.17
N THR A 282 21.16 18.22 -23.04
CA THR A 282 20.18 17.13 -23.12
C THR A 282 20.11 16.33 -21.82
N ILE A 283 19.05 15.51 -21.69
CA ILE A 283 18.88 14.62 -20.53
C ILE A 283 20.09 13.66 -20.40
N GLU A 284 20.53 13.09 -21.52
CA GLU A 284 21.66 12.16 -21.57
C GLU A 284 22.95 12.85 -21.13
N LYS A 285 23.21 14.04 -21.62
CA LYS A 285 24.40 14.81 -21.26
C LYS A 285 24.39 15.17 -19.77
N ARG A 286 23.26 15.56 -19.21
CA ARG A 286 23.15 15.80 -17.76
C ARG A 286 23.34 14.51 -16.95
N ARG A 287 22.79 13.39 -17.42
CA ARG A 287 23.00 12.08 -16.80
C ARG A 287 24.48 11.71 -16.77
N ASP A 288 25.18 11.90 -17.88
CA ASP A 288 26.61 11.59 -17.98
C ASP A 288 27.48 12.53 -17.11
N ASN A 289 26.99 13.72 -16.82
CA ASN A 289 27.59 14.72 -15.91
C ASN A 289 26.85 14.82 -14.55
N ARG A 290 26.16 13.77 -14.13
CA ARG A 290 25.30 13.72 -12.92
C ARG A 290 25.95 14.34 -11.68
N ARG A 291 27.16 13.91 -11.34
CA ARG A 291 27.84 14.39 -10.15
C ARG A 291 28.01 15.91 -10.19
N LEU A 292 28.46 16.45 -11.30
CA LEU A 292 28.65 17.90 -11.48
C LEU A 292 27.32 18.66 -11.35
N VAL A 293 26.27 18.21 -12.03
CA VAL A 293 24.94 18.86 -11.97
C VAL A 293 24.40 18.84 -10.54
N ASN A 294 24.47 17.70 -9.84
CA ASN A 294 23.97 17.58 -8.47
C ASN A 294 24.80 18.41 -7.47
N GLU A 295 26.13 18.51 -7.64
CA GLU A 295 27.00 19.38 -6.84
C GLU A 295 26.65 20.85 -7.02
N MET A 296 26.51 21.33 -8.27
CA MET A 296 26.14 22.72 -8.60
C MET A 296 24.80 23.11 -7.99
N ILE A 297 23.78 22.25 -8.08
CA ILE A 297 22.47 22.50 -7.47
C ILE A 297 22.58 22.49 -5.96
N SER A 298 23.30 21.51 -5.38
CA SER A 298 23.50 21.40 -3.93
C SER A 298 24.19 22.62 -3.33
N GLU A 299 25.13 23.24 -4.04
CA GLU A 299 25.77 24.47 -3.58
C GLU A 299 24.77 25.61 -3.42
N LEU A 300 23.82 25.75 -4.31
CA LEU A 300 22.80 26.80 -4.25
C LEU A 300 21.68 26.47 -3.26
N THR A 301 21.25 25.22 -3.19
CA THR A 301 20.18 24.83 -2.27
C THR A 301 20.60 24.91 -0.81
N ARG A 302 21.87 24.59 -0.47
CA ARG A 302 22.42 24.75 0.90
C ARG A 302 22.37 26.18 1.43
N GLN A 303 22.29 27.19 0.57
CA GLN A 303 22.28 28.59 0.95
C GLN A 303 20.89 29.09 1.39
N LYS A 304 19.86 28.32 1.20
CA LYS A 304 18.46 28.71 1.42
C LYS A 304 17.72 27.70 2.29
N PRO A 305 16.84 28.16 3.18
CA PRO A 305 15.96 27.26 3.91
C PRO A 305 14.94 26.58 2.98
N VAL A 306 14.43 25.43 3.40
CA VAL A 306 13.50 24.58 2.63
C VAL A 306 12.26 25.35 2.16
N ASN A 307 11.69 26.22 3.02
CA ASN A 307 10.50 27.00 2.68
C ASN A 307 10.77 28.05 1.59
N GLU A 308 11.94 28.69 1.59
CA GLU A 308 12.35 29.65 0.55
C GLU A 308 12.56 28.93 -0.79
N LEU A 309 13.23 27.76 -0.78
CA LEU A 309 13.40 26.93 -1.97
C LEU A 309 12.06 26.46 -2.54
N ALA A 310 11.15 26.02 -1.67
CA ALA A 310 9.83 25.59 -2.09
C ALA A 310 9.04 26.71 -2.74
N ALA A 311 9.07 27.94 -2.17
CA ALA A 311 8.41 29.12 -2.77
C ALA A 311 9.04 29.48 -4.13
N LEU A 312 10.38 29.47 -4.22
CA LEU A 312 11.12 29.73 -5.45
C LEU A 312 10.75 28.74 -6.56
N PHE A 313 10.77 27.46 -6.26
CA PHE A 313 10.44 26.43 -7.24
C PHE A 313 8.96 26.42 -7.61
N ALA A 314 8.06 26.76 -6.69
CA ALA A 314 6.63 26.93 -7.00
C ALA A 314 6.42 28.07 -8.00
N GLN A 315 7.07 29.22 -7.80
CA GLN A 315 7.03 30.37 -8.69
C GLN A 315 7.46 30.02 -10.13
N HIS A 316 8.50 29.19 -10.25
CA HIS A 316 9.04 28.75 -11.53
C HIS A 316 8.42 27.42 -12.02
N GLN A 317 7.39 26.91 -11.33
CA GLN A 317 6.71 25.65 -11.68
C GLN A 317 7.69 24.46 -11.87
N VAL A 318 8.72 24.39 -11.05
CA VAL A 318 9.63 23.24 -10.94
C VAL A 318 8.99 22.18 -10.04
N PRO A 319 8.90 20.91 -10.44
CA PRO A 319 8.45 19.85 -9.55
C PRO A 319 9.39 19.68 -8.36
N HIS A 320 8.87 19.91 -7.17
CA HIS A 320 9.63 19.86 -5.91
C HIS A 320 8.72 19.50 -4.74
N ALA A 321 9.31 19.08 -3.63
CA ALA A 321 8.61 18.91 -2.36
C ALA A 321 9.59 18.98 -1.18
N PRO A 322 9.21 19.54 -0.03
CA PRO A 322 9.87 19.29 1.23
C PRO A 322 9.67 17.83 1.65
N ILE A 323 10.56 17.30 2.47
CA ILE A 323 10.39 15.97 3.08
C ILE A 323 9.63 16.15 4.38
N LEU A 324 8.37 15.77 4.39
CA LEU A 324 7.48 15.91 5.54
C LEU A 324 7.55 14.69 6.46
N GLY A 325 7.44 14.92 7.76
CA GLY A 325 7.11 13.87 8.72
C GLY A 325 5.65 13.40 8.56
N ILE A 326 5.32 12.24 9.13
CA ILE A 326 3.97 11.66 8.98
C ILE A 326 2.89 12.61 9.51
N GLN A 327 3.10 13.24 10.67
CA GLN A 327 2.13 14.17 11.24
C GLN A 327 1.94 15.42 10.37
N GLU A 328 3.03 15.96 9.83
CA GLU A 328 3.00 17.11 8.91
C GLU A 328 2.28 16.76 7.60
N ALA A 329 2.55 15.58 7.04
CA ALA A 329 1.88 15.11 5.83
C ALA A 329 0.37 14.97 6.03
N LEU A 330 -0.06 14.39 7.16
CA LEU A 330 -1.47 14.23 7.52
C LEU A 330 -2.17 15.57 7.81
N GLY A 331 -1.44 16.57 8.33
CA GLY A 331 -1.93 17.93 8.57
C GLY A 331 -1.77 18.88 7.38
N SER A 332 -1.21 18.42 6.25
CA SER A 332 -0.98 19.27 5.08
C SER A 332 -2.31 19.78 4.48
N PRO A 333 -2.32 20.99 3.87
CA PRO A 333 -3.54 21.55 3.24
C PRO A 333 -4.20 20.59 2.25
N GLN A 334 -3.40 19.82 1.50
CA GLN A 334 -3.90 18.84 0.55
C GLN A 334 -4.57 17.66 1.24
N ALA A 335 -3.96 17.12 2.31
CA ALA A 335 -4.55 16.01 3.07
C ALA A 335 -5.86 16.42 3.77
N VAL A 336 -5.89 17.64 4.31
CA VAL A 336 -7.09 18.22 4.93
C VAL A 336 -8.20 18.44 3.89
N ALA A 337 -7.88 19.06 2.76
CA ALA A 337 -8.85 19.30 1.67
C ALA A 337 -9.40 18.00 1.05
N ARG A 338 -8.65 16.91 1.14
CA ARG A 338 -9.05 15.57 0.69
C ARG A 338 -9.65 14.70 1.80
N GLU A 339 -9.87 15.28 3.00
CA GLU A 339 -10.43 14.55 4.15
C GLU A 339 -9.70 13.23 4.44
N MET A 340 -8.37 13.22 4.28
CA MET A 340 -7.55 12.00 4.46
C MET A 340 -7.51 11.56 5.92
N VAL A 341 -7.81 12.42 6.86
CA VAL A 341 -7.97 12.09 8.27
C VAL A 341 -9.42 12.37 8.66
N VAL A 342 -10.09 11.35 9.17
CA VAL A 342 -11.46 11.43 9.67
C VAL A 342 -11.52 11.09 11.16
N GLU A 343 -12.44 11.72 11.89
CA GLU A 343 -12.77 11.33 13.26
C GLU A 343 -13.81 10.21 13.24
N THR A 344 -13.61 9.22 14.11
CA THR A 344 -14.57 8.14 14.31
C THR A 344 -14.81 7.94 15.81
N ASP A 345 -16.04 7.61 16.19
CA ASP A 345 -16.36 7.27 17.56
C ASP A 345 -15.91 5.84 17.86
N HIS A 346 -15.16 5.69 18.96
CA HIS A 346 -14.73 4.40 19.49
C HIS A 346 -15.26 4.23 20.90
N GLN A 347 -15.83 3.05 21.20
CA GLN A 347 -16.53 2.80 22.47
C GLN A 347 -15.70 3.10 23.73
N LEU A 348 -14.39 2.79 23.71
CA LEU A 348 -13.49 3.00 24.85
C LEU A 348 -12.69 4.30 24.76
N LEU A 349 -12.36 4.75 23.55
CA LEU A 349 -11.42 5.85 23.32
C LEU A 349 -12.10 7.18 23.02
N GLY A 350 -13.43 7.19 22.87
CA GLY A 350 -14.16 8.35 22.38
C GLY A 350 -13.82 8.65 20.93
N LYS A 351 -13.74 9.93 20.56
CA LYS A 351 -13.34 10.35 19.21
C LYS A 351 -11.86 10.11 18.96
N ILE A 352 -11.54 9.39 17.91
CA ILE A 352 -10.18 9.11 17.48
C ILE A 352 -9.99 9.42 15.99
N PRO A 353 -8.83 10.02 15.62
CA PRO A 353 -8.48 10.21 14.24
C PRO A 353 -8.10 8.87 13.59
N LYS A 354 -8.50 8.68 12.35
CA LYS A 354 -8.10 7.55 11.50
C LYS A 354 -7.86 8.03 10.07
N ILE A 355 -7.08 7.27 9.31
CA ILE A 355 -6.99 7.50 7.87
C ILE A 355 -8.38 7.29 7.28
N GLY A 356 -8.85 8.28 6.53
CA GLY A 356 -10.17 8.28 5.89
C GLY A 356 -10.32 7.20 4.83
N ARG A 357 -11.50 7.13 4.24
CA ARG A 357 -11.80 6.24 3.11
C ARG A 357 -11.03 6.71 1.88
N ALA A 358 -10.66 5.77 1.01
CA ALA A 358 -10.33 6.15 -0.35
C ALA A 358 -11.56 6.83 -0.98
N HIS A 359 -11.33 7.98 -1.63
CA HIS A 359 -12.39 8.65 -2.36
C HIS A 359 -12.71 7.84 -3.63
N VAL A 360 -13.72 6.98 -3.53
CA VAL A 360 -14.26 6.18 -4.63
C VAL A 360 -15.68 6.66 -4.92
#